data_c7618136bc671663b348b75b01f34760
#
_entry.id   c7618136bc671663b348b75b01f34760
#
_cell.length_a   1.000
_cell.length_b   1.000
_cell.length_c   1.000
_cell.angle_alpha   90.00
_cell.angle_beta   90.00
_cell.angle_gamma   90.00
#
_symmetry.space_group_name_H-M   'P 1'
#
loop_
_entity.id
_entity.type
_entity.pdbx_description
1 polymer ?
#
loop_
_entity_poly.entity_id
_entity_poly.type
_entity_poly.pdbx_seq_one_letter_code
_entity_poly.pdbx_strand_id
1 'polypeptide(L)'
;MKTKLAYFLVLALCLSLCGCGTQPGPTIPPAPQEAEPSDVADEAAAGQEAEDLAPEAQDGAEDGSPVENSETAEEKAPTLLYMGHASLRIVTAEGKVIYIDPYAGNAYDLPADLILVTHEHFDHSDFDRVKSRNEDCRIITWKEALEGGKHQSFDLAYVSVEAVEAGNNRFHDLRKCVGYVLRFPNGVSVYVSGDTSTTAQMAEMAELQLDYAFFCCDGVYNMGPDEAAKCAELVGAKHNIPYHTASTDSGKIFDPENAEKFDAPDRLILSPGDEIELK
;
A
#
# COMPACT_ATOMS: atom_id res chain seq x y z
N MET A 1 33.94 38.84 47.34
CA MET A 1 32.70 38.84 48.17
C MET A 1 31.73 37.91 47.52
N LYS A 2 31.41 36.81 48.21
CA LYS A 2 30.56 35.70 47.71
C LYS A 2 29.16 35.92 48.27
N THR A 3 28.15 35.95 47.44
CA THR A 3 26.75 35.93 47.88
C THR A 3 26.09 34.68 47.31
N LYS A 4 25.79 33.75 48.22
CA LYS A 4 25.01 32.51 47.95
C LYS A 4 23.52 32.86 48.10
N LEU A 5 22.71 32.51 47.13
CA LEU A 5 21.26 32.56 47.18
C LEU A 5 20.73 31.14 47.38
N ALA A 6 20.08 30.91 48.48
CA ALA A 6 19.43 29.65 48.85
C ALA A 6 17.98 29.67 48.37
N TYR A 7 17.58 28.64 47.67
CA TYR A 7 16.17 28.40 47.36
C TYR A 7 15.54 27.45 48.37
N PHE A 8 14.50 27.92 49.05
CA PHE A 8 13.67 27.14 49.97
C PHE A 8 12.66 26.30 49.17
N LEU A 9 12.66 25.00 49.46
CA LEU A 9 11.71 24.04 48.95
C LEU A 9 10.50 24.03 49.95
N VAL A 10 9.32 24.42 49.48
CA VAL A 10 8.07 24.28 50.25
C VAL A 10 7.36 23.04 49.76
N LEU A 11 7.31 22.02 50.65
CA LEU A 11 6.59 20.79 50.46
C LEU A 11 5.16 20.97 51.05
N ALA A 12 4.15 21.08 50.21
CA ALA A 12 2.75 21.07 50.65
C ALA A 12 2.17 19.66 50.53
N LEU A 13 1.91 19.07 51.68
CA LEU A 13 1.30 17.76 51.83
C LEU A 13 -0.23 17.96 51.90
N CYS A 14 -0.98 17.56 50.85
CA CYS A 14 -2.43 17.48 50.89
C CYS A 14 -2.87 16.03 51.07
N LEU A 15 -3.29 15.69 52.28
CA LEU A 15 -4.08 14.50 52.58
C LEU A 15 -5.53 14.78 52.16
N SER A 16 -6.09 14.00 51.26
CA SER A 16 -7.53 13.91 51.02
C SER A 16 -8.00 12.49 51.22
N LEU A 17 -8.97 12.36 52.12
CA LEU A 17 -9.60 11.15 52.62
C LEU A 17 -10.45 10.47 51.52
N CYS A 18 -10.37 9.16 51.47
CA CYS A 18 -11.23 8.26 50.72
C CYS A 18 -12.71 8.38 51.13
N GLY A 19 -13.57 8.56 50.11
CA GLY A 19 -14.98 8.26 50.19
C GLY A 19 -15.31 7.18 49.16
N CYS A 20 -15.57 5.95 49.60
CA CYS A 20 -16.14 4.89 48.78
C CYS A 20 -17.59 5.23 48.42
N GLY A 21 -17.83 5.48 47.14
CA GLY A 21 -19.18 5.53 46.55
C GLY A 21 -19.23 4.53 45.37
N THR A 22 -19.91 3.41 45.59
CA THR A 22 -20.24 2.42 44.57
C THR A 22 -21.30 3.00 43.62
N GLN A 23 -20.95 3.24 42.35
CA GLN A 23 -21.92 3.53 41.33
C GLN A 23 -22.28 2.23 40.57
N PRO A 24 -23.57 2.03 40.21
CA PRO A 24 -23.99 0.88 39.40
C PRO A 24 -23.54 1.04 37.96
N GLY A 25 -22.97 -0.04 37.38
CA GLY A 25 -22.52 -0.11 36.01
C GLY A 25 -23.66 -0.02 35.00
N PRO A 26 -23.35 0.37 33.74
CA PRO A 26 -24.34 0.45 32.68
C PRO A 26 -24.85 -0.94 32.28
N THR A 27 -26.17 -1.06 32.23
CA THR A 27 -26.89 -2.24 31.71
C THR A 27 -26.74 -2.34 30.21
N ILE A 28 -26.26 -3.49 29.75
CA ILE A 28 -26.18 -3.86 28.33
C ILE A 28 -27.58 -4.30 27.85
N PRO A 29 -28.13 -3.75 26.76
CA PRO A 29 -29.35 -4.28 26.15
C PRO A 29 -29.08 -5.62 25.45
N PRO A 30 -30.08 -6.54 25.41
CA PRO A 30 -29.91 -7.85 24.75
C PRO A 30 -29.85 -7.71 23.22
N ALA A 31 -29.07 -8.59 22.61
CA ALA A 31 -28.89 -8.72 21.16
C ALA A 31 -30.19 -9.11 20.46
N PRO A 32 -30.41 -8.67 19.18
CA PRO A 32 -31.52 -9.11 18.36
C PRO A 32 -31.37 -10.59 17.98
N GLN A 33 -32.50 -11.35 18.05
CA GLN A 33 -32.59 -12.73 17.61
C GLN A 33 -32.57 -12.82 16.10
N GLU A 34 -31.79 -13.76 15.58
CA GLU A 34 -31.77 -14.19 14.18
C GLU A 34 -33.11 -14.79 13.79
N ALA A 35 -33.62 -14.42 12.62
CA ALA A 35 -34.75 -15.04 11.95
C ALA A 35 -34.24 -16.08 10.95
N GLU A 36 -34.70 -17.30 11.09
CA GLU A 36 -34.41 -18.41 10.18
C GLU A 36 -35.07 -18.20 8.80
N PRO A 37 -34.48 -18.71 7.69
CA PRO A 37 -35.07 -18.65 6.36
C PRO A 37 -36.07 -19.78 6.14
N SER A 38 -37.27 -19.45 5.62
CA SER A 38 -38.26 -20.38 5.17
C SER A 38 -37.97 -20.92 3.76
N ASP A 39 -37.93 -22.22 3.64
CA ASP A 39 -38.00 -23.01 2.40
C ASP A 39 -39.23 -22.66 1.57
N VAL A 40 -39.03 -22.47 0.27
CA VAL A 40 -40.04 -22.78 -0.75
C VAL A 40 -39.37 -23.47 -1.93
N ALA A 41 -39.85 -24.68 -2.17
CA ALA A 41 -39.42 -25.62 -3.20
C ALA A 41 -40.07 -25.32 -4.58
N ASP A 42 -39.30 -25.72 -5.60
CA ASP A 42 -39.71 -26.54 -6.74
C ASP A 42 -40.70 -25.97 -7.80
N GLU A 43 -40.23 -25.90 -9.03
CA GLU A 43 -40.85 -26.62 -10.14
C GLU A 43 -40.01 -26.62 -11.43
N ALA A 44 -39.88 -27.81 -11.97
CA ALA A 44 -39.20 -28.18 -13.20
C ALA A 44 -40.08 -28.00 -14.44
N ALA A 45 -39.44 -27.80 -15.62
CA ALA A 45 -39.89 -28.34 -16.94
C ALA A 45 -38.77 -28.00 -17.96
N ALA A 46 -38.05 -28.95 -18.43
CA ALA A 46 -38.25 -29.91 -19.52
C ALA A 46 -38.29 -29.29 -20.94
N GLY A 47 -37.20 -29.53 -21.69
CA GLY A 47 -37.26 -30.17 -23.02
C GLY A 47 -37.19 -29.27 -24.24
N GLN A 48 -36.20 -29.39 -25.06
CA GLN A 48 -36.29 -30.07 -26.34
C GLN A 48 -35.01 -29.99 -27.17
N GLU A 49 -34.72 -31.13 -27.76
CA GLU A 49 -33.61 -31.50 -28.64
C GLU A 49 -33.75 -30.95 -30.06
N ALA A 50 -32.62 -31.17 -30.79
CA ALA A 50 -32.44 -31.42 -32.23
C ALA A 50 -32.27 -30.15 -33.08
N GLU A 51 -31.43 -30.09 -34.11
CA GLU A 51 -30.81 -31.09 -34.99
C GLU A 51 -29.63 -30.47 -35.75
N ASP A 52 -28.61 -31.23 -35.87
CA ASP A 52 -27.67 -31.53 -36.92
C ASP A 52 -28.02 -30.99 -38.32
N LEU A 53 -27.07 -30.31 -38.97
CA LEU A 53 -26.84 -30.35 -40.43
C LEU A 53 -25.50 -29.61 -40.75
N ALA A 54 -24.45 -30.38 -41.04
CA ALA A 54 -23.42 -29.96 -41.99
C ALA A 54 -23.91 -30.19 -43.42
N PRO A 55 -23.48 -29.40 -44.42
CA PRO A 55 -22.62 -29.97 -45.39
C PRO A 55 -21.51 -29.07 -46.03
N GLU A 56 -20.46 -29.75 -46.36
CA GLU A 56 -19.62 -29.69 -47.61
C GLU A 56 -18.73 -28.51 -47.91
N ALA A 57 -17.52 -28.94 -48.14
CA ALA A 57 -16.34 -28.24 -48.68
C ALA A 57 -16.57 -27.70 -50.11
N GLN A 58 -16.03 -26.53 -50.40
CA GLN A 58 -15.55 -26.19 -51.71
C GLN A 58 -14.19 -25.47 -51.67
N ASP A 59 -13.30 -26.06 -52.40
CA ASP A 59 -11.96 -25.76 -52.83
C ASP A 59 -11.89 -24.38 -53.56
N GLY A 60 -10.76 -23.68 -53.40
CA GLY A 60 -10.34 -22.76 -54.42
C GLY A 60 -9.72 -21.43 -54.00
N ALA A 61 -8.45 -21.30 -54.31
CA ALA A 61 -7.68 -20.09 -54.65
C ALA A 61 -6.73 -19.53 -53.58
N GLU A 62 -5.47 -19.83 -53.81
CA GLU A 62 -4.30 -19.06 -53.33
C GLU A 62 -4.44 -17.59 -53.71
N ASP A 63 -4.43 -16.72 -52.68
CA ASP A 63 -4.04 -15.31 -52.87
C ASP A 63 -2.96 -14.98 -51.86
N GLY A 64 -1.78 -14.71 -52.38
CA GLY A 64 -0.61 -14.27 -51.63
C GLY A 64 -0.82 -12.87 -51.08
N SER A 65 -1.32 -12.79 -49.87
CA SER A 65 -1.24 -11.56 -49.07
C SER A 65 0.16 -11.40 -48.50
N PRO A 66 0.71 -10.18 -48.50
CA PRO A 66 2.01 -9.94 -47.89
C PRO A 66 1.94 -10.27 -46.41
N VAL A 67 2.90 -11.04 -45.91
CA VAL A 67 3.17 -11.19 -44.48
C VAL A 67 3.50 -9.79 -43.98
N GLU A 68 2.52 -9.12 -43.37
CA GLU A 68 2.80 -7.99 -42.52
C GLU A 68 3.73 -8.50 -41.44
N ASN A 69 4.96 -8.02 -41.52
CA ASN A 69 5.96 -8.17 -40.47
C ASN A 69 5.42 -7.38 -39.28
N SER A 70 4.67 -8.04 -38.39
CA SER A 70 4.34 -7.47 -37.12
C SER A 70 5.66 -7.34 -36.36
N GLU A 71 6.31 -6.18 -36.49
CA GLU A 71 7.23 -5.73 -35.45
C GLU A 71 6.44 -5.85 -34.15
N THR A 72 6.83 -6.81 -33.34
CA THR A 72 6.36 -6.89 -31.95
C THR A 72 6.81 -5.59 -31.30
N ALA A 73 5.88 -4.62 -31.17
CA ALA A 73 6.12 -3.45 -30.36
C ALA A 73 6.58 -3.99 -29.00
N GLU A 74 7.81 -3.68 -28.61
CA GLU A 74 8.28 -4.00 -27.26
C GLU A 74 7.25 -3.41 -26.28
N GLU A 75 6.59 -4.26 -25.55
CA GLU A 75 5.57 -3.87 -24.58
C GLU A 75 6.27 -3.01 -23.53
N LYS A 76 5.98 -1.72 -23.50
CA LYS A 76 6.65 -0.75 -22.64
C LYS A 76 6.39 -1.16 -21.19
N ALA A 77 7.45 -1.37 -20.42
CA ALA A 77 7.34 -1.67 -18.99
C ALA A 77 6.98 -0.40 -18.20
N PRO A 78 6.24 -0.51 -17.09
CA PRO A 78 6.08 0.59 -16.14
C PRO A 78 7.44 1.03 -15.59
N THR A 79 7.58 2.32 -15.28
CA THR A 79 8.77 2.85 -14.59
C THR A 79 8.41 3.33 -13.19
N LEU A 80 9.32 3.17 -12.24
CA LEU A 80 9.18 3.63 -10.87
C LEU A 80 10.34 4.56 -10.53
N LEU A 81 10.03 5.79 -10.13
CA LEU A 81 10.95 6.78 -9.59
C LEU A 81 10.84 6.82 -8.07
N TYR A 82 11.95 6.60 -7.35
CA TYR A 82 12.04 6.85 -5.92
C TYR A 82 12.34 8.33 -5.67
N MET A 83 11.43 9.04 -5.02
CA MET A 83 11.57 10.48 -4.78
C MET A 83 12.17 10.84 -3.42
N GLY A 84 12.36 9.82 -2.56
CA GLY A 84 12.85 9.97 -1.19
C GLY A 84 11.74 9.81 -0.16
N HIS A 85 12.11 9.61 1.11
CA HIS A 85 11.21 9.28 2.21
C HIS A 85 10.31 8.08 1.83
N ALA A 86 8.99 8.24 1.88
CA ALA A 86 8.04 7.24 1.38
C ALA A 86 7.47 7.55 -0.02
N SER A 87 7.96 8.62 -0.66
CA SER A 87 7.35 9.14 -1.89
C SER A 87 7.84 8.40 -3.13
N LEU A 88 6.90 7.86 -3.90
CA LEU A 88 7.14 7.16 -5.17
C LEU A 88 6.29 7.77 -6.28
N ARG A 89 6.82 7.72 -7.52
CA ARG A 89 6.06 7.96 -8.75
C ARG A 89 6.17 6.73 -9.64
N ILE A 90 5.05 6.23 -10.15
CA ILE A 90 5.02 5.18 -11.16
C ILE A 90 4.38 5.74 -12.42
N VAL A 91 4.99 5.48 -13.57
CA VAL A 91 4.39 5.72 -14.88
C VAL A 91 4.12 4.37 -15.51
N THR A 92 2.86 4.04 -15.75
CA THR A 92 2.46 2.74 -16.31
C THR A 92 2.83 2.63 -17.80
N ALA A 93 2.73 1.44 -18.35
CA ALA A 93 2.97 1.19 -19.78
C ALA A 93 2.08 2.07 -20.68
N GLU A 94 0.85 2.33 -20.24
CA GLU A 94 -0.16 3.17 -20.92
C GLU A 94 0.09 4.67 -20.70
N GLY A 95 1.11 5.04 -19.92
CA GLY A 95 1.45 6.43 -19.60
C GLY A 95 0.62 7.05 -18.47
N LYS A 96 -0.07 6.23 -17.67
CA LYS A 96 -0.80 6.69 -16.48
C LYS A 96 0.16 6.97 -15.34
N VAL A 97 -0.07 8.04 -14.58
CA VAL A 97 0.81 8.52 -13.52
C VAL A 97 0.20 8.25 -12.14
N ILE A 98 0.92 7.51 -11.33
CA ILE A 98 0.56 7.16 -9.95
C ILE A 98 1.57 7.78 -9.00
N TYR A 99 1.10 8.59 -8.05
CA TYR A 99 1.91 9.05 -6.92
C TYR A 99 1.51 8.30 -5.65
N ILE A 100 2.51 7.88 -4.87
CA ILE A 100 2.31 7.22 -3.58
C ILE A 100 2.99 8.08 -2.52
N ASP A 101 2.27 8.38 -1.44
CA ASP A 101 2.71 9.16 -0.29
C ASP A 101 3.44 10.45 -0.69
N PRO A 102 2.76 11.40 -1.35
CA PRO A 102 3.39 12.62 -1.84
C PRO A 102 3.89 13.50 -0.68
N TYR A 103 5.21 13.70 -0.61
CA TYR A 103 5.88 14.53 0.39
C TYR A 103 7.29 14.91 -0.06
N ALA A 104 8.17 13.93 -0.30
CA ALA A 104 9.57 14.17 -0.62
C ALA A 104 9.81 14.38 -2.12
N GLY A 105 10.96 14.95 -2.44
CA GLY A 105 11.39 15.20 -3.83
C GLY A 105 10.63 16.34 -4.51
N ASN A 106 10.87 16.52 -5.82
CA ASN A 106 10.30 17.60 -6.63
C ASN A 106 9.70 17.13 -7.97
N ALA A 107 9.68 15.81 -8.23
CA ALA A 107 9.23 15.26 -9.51
C ALA A 107 7.69 15.08 -9.57
N TYR A 108 6.94 16.12 -9.20
CA TYR A 108 5.48 16.22 -9.29
C TYR A 108 5.03 16.99 -10.54
N ASP A 109 5.77 16.83 -11.63
CA ASP A 109 5.63 17.57 -12.89
C ASP A 109 4.66 16.92 -13.87
N LEU A 110 4.33 15.64 -13.69
CA LEU A 110 3.38 14.92 -14.50
C LEU A 110 1.96 14.99 -13.90
N PRO A 111 0.91 15.14 -14.74
CA PRO A 111 -0.48 15.11 -14.23
C PRO A 111 -0.81 13.73 -13.64
N ALA A 112 -1.29 13.71 -12.39
CA ALA A 112 -1.68 12.48 -11.72
C ALA A 112 -2.95 11.87 -12.30
N ASP A 113 -2.97 10.54 -12.47
CA ASP A 113 -4.18 9.74 -12.69
C ASP A 113 -4.63 9.05 -11.39
N LEU A 114 -3.67 8.76 -10.48
CA LEU A 114 -3.95 8.14 -9.18
C LEU A 114 -3.01 8.72 -8.12
N ILE A 115 -3.57 8.98 -6.94
CA ILE A 115 -2.79 9.31 -5.74
C ILE A 115 -3.18 8.30 -4.66
N LEU A 116 -2.19 7.58 -4.13
CA LEU A 116 -2.34 6.65 -3.02
C LEU A 116 -1.70 7.25 -1.77
N VAL A 117 -2.40 7.16 -0.63
CA VAL A 117 -1.88 7.62 0.67
C VAL A 117 -2.07 6.54 1.71
N THR A 118 -0.97 6.11 2.32
CA THR A 118 -0.94 5.00 3.25
C THR A 118 -1.54 5.33 4.62
N HIS A 119 -1.37 6.58 5.11
CA HIS A 119 -1.90 7.03 6.39
C HIS A 119 -1.94 8.57 6.52
N GLU A 120 -2.39 9.08 7.70
CA GLU A 120 -2.73 10.50 7.90
C GLU A 120 -1.55 11.44 8.21
N HIS A 121 -0.33 10.95 8.41
CA HIS A 121 0.79 11.80 8.76
C HIS A 121 1.17 12.75 7.62
N PHE A 122 1.63 13.95 7.97
CA PHE A 122 1.88 15.04 7.01
C PHE A 122 2.97 14.71 6.00
N ASP A 123 3.91 13.84 6.37
CA ASP A 123 5.03 13.37 5.55
C ASP A 123 4.65 12.23 4.58
N HIS A 124 3.36 11.89 4.51
CA HIS A 124 2.77 10.96 3.54
C HIS A 124 1.60 11.56 2.76
N SER A 125 1.03 12.66 3.25
CA SER A 125 -0.26 13.17 2.76
C SER A 125 -0.23 14.63 2.25
N ASP A 126 0.92 15.12 1.78
CA ASP A 126 1.05 16.46 1.21
C ASP A 126 0.51 16.51 -0.24
N PHE A 127 -0.82 16.45 -0.36
CA PHE A 127 -1.52 16.50 -1.65
C PHE A 127 -1.24 17.76 -2.47
N ASP A 128 -0.84 18.86 -1.82
CA ASP A 128 -0.59 20.14 -2.47
C ASP A 128 0.67 20.11 -3.35
N ARG A 129 1.52 19.11 -3.16
CA ARG A 129 2.64 18.87 -4.07
C ARG A 129 2.19 18.41 -5.45
N VAL A 130 1.14 17.61 -5.53
CA VAL A 130 0.56 17.12 -6.79
C VAL A 130 -0.45 18.13 -7.33
N LYS A 131 0.07 19.23 -7.88
CA LYS A 131 -0.76 20.35 -8.38
C LYS A 131 -1.47 20.03 -9.69
N SER A 132 -0.83 19.22 -10.55
CA SER A 132 -1.38 18.81 -11.82
C SER A 132 -2.05 17.45 -11.70
N ARG A 133 -3.34 17.37 -12.05
CA ARG A 133 -4.14 16.15 -11.99
C ARG A 133 -4.99 16.06 -13.23
N ASN A 134 -5.12 14.87 -13.78
CA ASN A 134 -6.08 14.61 -14.87
C ASN A 134 -7.51 14.73 -14.35
N GLU A 135 -8.48 14.97 -15.24
CA GLU A 135 -9.88 15.18 -14.88
C GLU A 135 -10.46 14.02 -14.06
N ASP A 136 -10.08 12.78 -14.42
CA ASP A 136 -10.51 11.56 -13.75
C ASP A 136 -9.53 11.09 -12.67
N CYS A 137 -8.63 11.96 -12.18
CA CYS A 137 -7.66 11.59 -11.17
C CYS A 137 -8.35 11.07 -9.91
N ARG A 138 -8.02 9.84 -9.53
CA ARG A 138 -8.55 9.22 -8.31
C ARG A 138 -7.59 9.42 -7.14
N ILE A 139 -8.13 9.70 -5.97
CA ILE A 139 -7.37 9.75 -4.72
C ILE A 139 -7.92 8.65 -3.81
N ILE A 140 -7.05 7.73 -3.39
CA ILE A 140 -7.37 6.65 -2.46
C ILE A 140 -6.47 6.84 -1.24
N THR A 141 -7.07 7.17 -0.12
CA THR A 141 -6.39 7.28 1.16
C THR A 141 -6.68 6.05 2.03
N TRP A 142 -6.05 5.96 3.17
CA TRP A 142 -6.37 4.94 4.18
C TRP A 142 -7.86 4.89 4.56
N LYS A 143 -8.61 5.99 4.37
CA LYS A 143 -10.05 6.04 4.70
C LYS A 143 -10.87 5.21 3.73
N GLU A 144 -10.64 5.41 2.44
CA GLU A 144 -11.26 4.61 1.38
C GLU A 144 -10.73 3.17 1.43
N ALA A 145 -9.43 3.02 1.70
CA ALA A 145 -8.75 1.71 1.77
C ALA A 145 -9.18 0.85 2.97
N LEU A 146 -9.71 1.46 4.04
CA LEU A 146 -10.23 0.79 5.25
C LEU A 146 -11.74 1.01 5.44
N GLU A 147 -12.47 1.30 4.37
CA GLU A 147 -13.91 1.51 4.45
C GLU A 147 -14.62 0.29 5.05
N GLY A 148 -15.51 0.54 6.00
CA GLY A 148 -16.20 -0.53 6.74
C GLY A 148 -15.29 -1.38 7.65
N GLY A 149 -14.06 -0.92 7.92
CA GLY A 149 -13.08 -1.61 8.78
C GLY A 149 -12.45 -2.83 8.12
N LYS A 150 -12.45 -2.90 6.79
CA LYS A 150 -11.84 -3.97 5.98
C LYS A 150 -10.93 -3.37 4.93
N HIS A 151 -9.85 -4.07 4.61
CA HIS A 151 -8.99 -3.72 3.49
C HIS A 151 -9.77 -3.85 2.18
N GLN A 152 -9.73 -2.80 1.36
CA GLN A 152 -10.46 -2.69 0.09
C GLN A 152 -9.53 -2.96 -1.09
N SER A 153 -10.12 -3.37 -2.20
CA SER A 153 -9.44 -3.48 -3.50
C SER A 153 -10.08 -2.55 -4.51
N PHE A 154 -9.28 -2.02 -5.41
CA PHE A 154 -9.69 -1.05 -6.43
C PHE A 154 -9.13 -1.48 -7.78
N ASP A 155 -10.02 -1.78 -8.73
CA ASP A 155 -9.64 -2.13 -10.09
C ASP A 155 -9.76 -0.91 -11.01
N LEU A 156 -8.61 -0.46 -11.52
CA LEU A 156 -8.52 0.54 -12.57
C LEU A 156 -7.97 -0.16 -13.83
N ALA A 157 -8.30 0.36 -15.02
CA ALA A 157 -7.88 -0.29 -16.27
C ALA A 157 -6.37 -0.49 -16.43
N TYR A 158 -5.56 0.30 -15.72
CA TYR A 158 -4.09 0.34 -15.81
C TYR A 158 -3.39 -0.18 -14.53
N VAL A 159 -4.11 -0.47 -13.47
CA VAL A 159 -3.57 -1.02 -12.22
C VAL A 159 -4.69 -1.56 -11.34
N SER A 160 -4.49 -2.72 -10.74
CA SER A 160 -5.28 -3.18 -9.59
C SER A 160 -4.52 -2.81 -8.31
N VAL A 161 -5.22 -2.24 -7.32
CA VAL A 161 -4.67 -1.81 -6.03
C VAL A 161 -5.39 -2.54 -4.92
N GLU A 162 -4.64 -3.25 -4.08
CA GLU A 162 -5.16 -3.94 -2.91
C GLU A 162 -4.55 -3.30 -1.66
N ALA A 163 -5.39 -2.87 -0.72
CA ALA A 163 -4.94 -2.44 0.59
C ALA A 163 -4.60 -3.65 1.46
N VAL A 164 -3.51 -3.55 2.22
CA VAL A 164 -3.03 -4.59 3.13
C VAL A 164 -2.68 -4.00 4.49
N GLU A 165 -2.49 -4.85 5.50
CA GLU A 165 -2.12 -4.40 6.85
C GLU A 165 -0.84 -3.57 6.87
N ALA A 166 -0.88 -2.41 7.55
CA ALA A 166 0.27 -1.61 7.94
C ALA A 166 0.04 -0.98 9.32
N GLY A 167 1.10 -0.51 9.98
CA GLY A 167 1.06 0.03 11.33
C GLY A 167 1.62 -0.95 12.36
N ASN A 168 0.80 -1.38 13.33
CA ASN A 168 1.17 -2.34 14.37
C ASN A 168 2.33 -1.88 15.28
N ASN A 169 2.45 -0.57 15.51
CA ASN A 169 3.40 -0.02 16.47
C ASN A 169 2.78 1.14 17.26
N ARG A 170 3.54 1.73 18.16
CA ARG A 170 3.01 2.79 19.06
C ARG A 170 2.65 4.09 18.34
N PHE A 171 3.12 4.30 17.11
CA PHE A 171 2.88 5.51 16.33
C PHE A 171 1.83 5.29 15.24
N HIS A 172 1.66 4.04 14.79
CA HIS A 172 0.84 3.68 13.65
C HIS A 172 -0.15 2.57 14.01
N ASP A 173 -1.45 2.92 13.98
CA ASP A 173 -2.57 2.02 14.30
C ASP A 173 -3.02 1.29 13.03
N LEU A 174 -3.15 -0.05 13.08
CA LEU A 174 -3.69 -0.90 12.01
C LEU A 174 -5.04 -0.43 11.43
N ARG A 175 -5.81 0.34 12.21
CA ARG A 175 -7.12 0.88 11.78
C ARG A 175 -7.02 2.19 11.00
N LYS A 176 -5.82 2.74 10.85
CA LYS A 176 -5.56 4.05 10.24
C LYS A 176 -4.38 4.04 9.26
N CYS A 177 -3.73 2.90 9.10
CA CYS A 177 -2.58 2.73 8.23
C CYS A 177 -2.82 1.54 7.31
N VAL A 178 -2.39 1.66 6.06
CA VAL A 178 -2.41 0.58 5.08
C VAL A 178 -1.10 0.55 4.31
N GLY A 179 -0.68 -0.64 3.90
CA GLY A 179 0.18 -0.83 2.77
C GLY A 179 -0.64 -1.02 1.49
N TYR A 180 0.01 -1.00 0.35
CA TYR A 180 -0.64 -1.25 -0.94
C TYR A 180 0.11 -2.30 -1.74
N VAL A 181 -0.63 -3.24 -2.33
CA VAL A 181 -0.14 -4.11 -3.41
C VAL A 181 -0.73 -3.60 -4.72
N LEU A 182 0.14 -3.23 -5.65
CA LEU A 182 -0.22 -2.81 -7.00
C LEU A 182 0.10 -3.95 -7.97
N ARG A 183 -0.82 -4.25 -8.90
CA ARG A 183 -0.61 -5.23 -9.97
C ARG A 183 -0.89 -4.55 -11.31
N PHE A 184 0.08 -4.60 -12.20
CA PHE A 184 -0.01 -3.99 -13.53
C PHE A 184 -0.46 -5.02 -14.58
N PRO A 185 -1.05 -4.58 -15.71
CA PRO A 185 -1.54 -5.49 -16.77
C PRO A 185 -0.47 -6.41 -17.35
N ASN A 186 0.81 -5.99 -17.34
CA ASN A 186 1.94 -6.83 -17.74
C ASN A 186 2.32 -7.93 -16.74
N GLY A 187 1.56 -8.07 -15.64
CA GLY A 187 1.76 -9.08 -14.60
C GLY A 187 2.72 -8.67 -13.48
N VAL A 188 3.46 -7.56 -13.63
CA VAL A 188 4.38 -7.08 -12.57
C VAL A 188 3.61 -6.57 -11.37
N SER A 189 4.15 -6.83 -10.19
CA SER A 189 3.55 -6.46 -8.90
C SER A 189 4.52 -5.69 -8.01
N VAL A 190 3.99 -4.70 -7.29
CA VAL A 190 4.73 -3.85 -6.35
C VAL A 190 3.99 -3.79 -5.02
N TYR A 191 4.68 -4.11 -3.94
CA TYR A 191 4.20 -3.86 -2.58
C TYR A 191 4.88 -2.63 -1.99
N VAL A 192 4.10 -1.78 -1.35
CA VAL A 192 4.57 -0.62 -0.57
C VAL A 192 4.05 -0.78 0.85
N SER A 193 4.95 -0.91 1.82
CA SER A 193 4.59 -1.23 3.20
C SER A 193 3.79 -0.13 3.92
N GLY A 194 3.92 1.14 3.49
CA GLY A 194 3.57 2.26 4.35
C GLY A 194 4.44 2.27 5.61
N ASP A 195 4.02 3.04 6.61
CA ASP A 195 4.67 3.08 7.91
C ASP A 195 4.14 1.96 8.79
N THR A 196 5.04 1.06 9.18
CA THR A 196 4.66 -0.19 9.84
C THR A 196 5.77 -0.80 10.68
N SER A 197 5.41 -1.68 11.60
CA SER A 197 6.20 -2.81 12.10
C SER A 197 5.65 -4.11 11.49
N THR A 198 6.19 -5.26 11.87
CA THR A 198 5.74 -6.57 11.40
C THR A 198 4.25 -6.76 11.65
N THR A 199 3.48 -7.12 10.62
CA THR A 199 2.06 -7.48 10.73
C THR A 199 1.84 -8.97 10.53
N ALA A 200 0.66 -9.46 10.95
CA ALA A 200 0.32 -10.87 10.79
C ALA A 200 0.17 -11.26 9.30
N GLN A 201 -0.37 -10.36 8.50
CA GLN A 201 -0.62 -10.60 7.07
C GLN A 201 0.68 -10.78 6.26
N MET A 202 1.81 -10.18 6.68
CA MET A 202 3.07 -10.30 5.94
C MET A 202 3.50 -11.75 5.72
N ALA A 203 3.21 -12.66 6.67
CA ALA A 203 3.53 -14.08 6.52
C ALA A 203 2.68 -14.78 5.43
N GLU A 204 1.53 -14.22 5.08
CA GLU A 204 0.63 -14.76 4.05
C GLU A 204 0.97 -14.19 2.67
N MET A 205 1.71 -13.08 2.61
CA MET A 205 2.02 -12.37 1.36
C MET A 205 3.00 -13.14 0.45
N ALA A 206 3.75 -14.11 0.96
CA ALA A 206 4.62 -14.95 0.14
C ALA A 206 3.86 -15.69 -0.97
N GLU A 207 2.58 -16.03 -0.75
CA GLU A 207 1.72 -16.65 -1.75
C GLU A 207 1.40 -15.73 -2.93
N LEU A 208 1.54 -14.41 -2.75
CA LEU A 208 1.29 -13.39 -3.78
C LEU A 208 2.38 -13.34 -4.85
N GLN A 209 3.57 -13.92 -4.59
CA GLN A 209 4.71 -13.97 -5.53
C GLN A 209 5.08 -12.58 -6.09
N LEU A 210 5.25 -11.61 -5.19
CA LEU A 210 5.51 -10.22 -5.55
C LEU A 210 6.85 -10.04 -6.25
N ASP A 211 6.92 -9.10 -7.21
CA ASP A 211 8.15 -8.79 -7.91
C ASP A 211 9.00 -7.79 -7.12
N TYR A 212 8.38 -6.70 -6.64
CA TYR A 212 9.06 -5.64 -5.89
C TYR A 212 8.34 -5.38 -4.56
N ALA A 213 9.12 -5.15 -3.50
CA ALA A 213 8.57 -4.78 -2.19
C ALA A 213 9.40 -3.68 -1.54
N PHE A 214 8.73 -2.61 -1.12
CA PHE A 214 9.32 -1.46 -0.42
C PHE A 214 9.02 -1.55 1.07
N PHE A 215 10.07 -1.48 1.91
CA PHE A 215 9.99 -1.59 3.36
C PHE A 215 10.52 -0.33 4.04
N CYS A 216 9.69 0.32 4.88
CA CYS A 216 10.13 1.40 5.74
C CYS A 216 11.16 0.88 6.76
N CYS A 217 12.22 1.65 7.04
CA CYS A 217 13.26 1.20 7.94
C CYS A 217 14.02 2.34 8.64
N ASP A 218 13.32 3.42 9.06
CA ASP A 218 13.95 4.53 9.78
C ASP A 218 14.44 4.15 11.18
N GLY A 219 13.84 3.15 11.82
CA GLY A 219 14.21 2.65 13.15
C GLY A 219 13.85 3.57 14.31
N VAL A 220 13.05 4.61 14.08
CA VAL A 220 12.61 5.59 15.09
C VAL A 220 11.11 5.55 15.28
N TYR A 221 10.37 5.75 14.22
CA TYR A 221 8.90 5.73 14.18
C TYR A 221 8.36 4.42 13.62
N ASN A 222 9.18 3.75 12.82
CA ASN A 222 8.88 2.48 12.16
C ASN A 222 9.87 1.40 12.57
N MET A 223 9.73 0.24 11.95
CA MET A 223 10.71 -0.84 12.09
C MET A 223 12.11 -0.37 11.71
N GLY A 224 13.11 -0.92 12.39
CA GLY A 224 14.51 -0.72 12.02
C GLY A 224 14.92 -1.66 10.87
N PRO A 225 16.13 -1.45 10.28
CA PRO A 225 16.60 -2.25 9.16
C PRO A 225 16.57 -3.76 9.39
N ASP A 226 16.91 -4.22 10.60
CA ASP A 226 16.90 -5.65 10.96
C ASP A 226 15.49 -6.25 10.99
N GLU A 227 14.48 -5.49 11.44
CA GLU A 227 13.08 -5.92 11.43
C GLU A 227 12.54 -5.89 10.00
N ALA A 228 12.84 -4.83 9.25
CA ALA A 228 12.45 -4.68 7.86
C ALA A 228 12.99 -5.83 6.98
N ALA A 229 14.25 -6.26 7.21
CA ALA A 229 14.83 -7.41 6.51
C ALA A 229 14.07 -8.72 6.80
N LYS A 230 13.65 -8.93 8.05
CA LYS A 230 12.80 -10.09 8.40
C LYS A 230 11.42 -10.01 7.76
N CYS A 231 10.83 -8.82 7.66
CA CYS A 231 9.58 -8.62 6.93
C CYS A 231 9.75 -8.94 5.45
N ALA A 232 10.89 -8.56 4.85
CA ALA A 232 11.20 -8.92 3.47
C ALA A 232 11.32 -10.44 3.27
N GLU A 233 11.93 -11.17 4.21
CA GLU A 233 11.94 -12.65 4.19
C GLU A 233 10.53 -13.24 4.27
N LEU A 234 9.63 -12.66 5.10
CA LEU A 234 8.25 -13.13 5.23
C LEU A 234 7.45 -12.88 3.95
N VAL A 235 7.58 -11.69 3.36
CA VAL A 235 6.88 -11.28 2.13
C VAL A 235 7.41 -12.01 0.91
N GLY A 236 8.73 -12.28 0.85
CA GLY A 236 9.35 -13.12 -0.18
C GLY A 236 9.30 -12.53 -1.59
N ALA A 237 9.37 -11.22 -1.74
CA ALA A 237 9.43 -10.57 -3.07
C ALA A 237 10.76 -10.84 -3.77
N LYS A 238 10.75 -10.80 -5.12
CA LYS A 238 11.95 -10.99 -5.95
C LYS A 238 12.98 -9.86 -5.78
N HIS A 239 12.51 -8.63 -5.46
CA HIS A 239 13.36 -7.46 -5.20
C HIS A 239 12.87 -6.74 -3.95
N ASN A 240 13.73 -6.61 -2.95
CA ASN A 240 13.42 -5.99 -1.67
C ASN A 240 14.16 -4.65 -1.55
N ILE A 241 13.41 -3.57 -1.33
CA ILE A 241 13.91 -2.20 -1.42
C ILE A 241 13.67 -1.46 -0.10
N PRO A 242 14.72 -1.00 0.59
CA PRO A 242 14.57 -0.14 1.74
C PRO A 242 14.17 1.27 1.29
N TYR A 243 13.09 1.80 1.86
CA TYR A 243 12.68 3.20 1.67
C TYR A 243 12.31 3.80 3.03
N HIS A 244 11.94 5.06 3.10
CA HIS A 244 11.71 5.75 4.39
C HIS A 244 12.82 5.39 5.41
N THR A 245 14.08 5.54 4.96
CA THR A 245 15.26 5.11 5.73
C THR A 245 15.69 6.12 6.78
N ALA A 246 15.15 7.35 6.74
CA ALA A 246 15.39 8.44 7.66
C ALA A 246 14.11 8.86 8.36
N SER A 247 14.16 9.13 9.66
CA SER A 247 13.03 9.70 10.39
C SER A 247 12.76 11.14 9.94
N THR A 248 11.50 11.56 9.98
CA THR A 248 11.04 12.88 9.51
C THR A 248 11.72 14.04 10.23
N ASP A 249 11.95 13.92 11.54
CA ASP A 249 12.60 14.92 12.36
C ASP A 249 14.12 15.01 12.18
N SER A 250 14.74 14.08 11.45
CA SER A 250 16.15 14.13 11.08
C SER A 250 16.48 15.23 10.06
N GLY A 251 15.47 15.75 9.36
CA GLY A 251 15.62 16.68 8.25
C GLY A 251 16.19 16.06 6.96
N LYS A 252 16.33 14.73 6.92
CA LYS A 252 16.75 13.95 5.75
C LYS A 252 15.55 13.27 5.11
N ILE A 253 15.61 13.09 3.79
CA ILE A 253 14.63 12.27 3.04
C ILE A 253 15.16 10.87 2.72
N PHE A 254 16.42 10.59 3.08
CA PHE A 254 17.09 9.31 2.88
C PHE A 254 18.30 9.19 3.82
N ASP A 255 18.48 8.02 4.42
CA ASP A 255 19.65 7.68 5.20
C ASP A 255 20.34 6.45 4.57
N PRO A 256 21.50 6.63 3.92
CA PRO A 256 22.18 5.53 3.24
C PRO A 256 22.72 4.47 4.21
N GLU A 257 23.01 4.84 5.48
CA GLU A 257 23.51 3.86 6.46
C GLU A 257 22.41 2.89 6.87
N ASN A 258 21.15 3.37 7.02
CA ASN A 258 20.01 2.49 7.30
C ASN A 258 19.67 1.64 6.07
N ALA A 259 19.75 2.21 4.86
CA ALA A 259 19.56 1.45 3.63
C ALA A 259 20.58 0.30 3.50
N GLU A 260 21.85 0.57 3.83
CA GLU A 260 22.92 -0.46 3.81
C GLU A 260 22.75 -1.53 4.91
N LYS A 261 22.15 -1.21 6.04
CA LYS A 261 21.87 -2.17 7.12
C LYS A 261 20.68 -3.07 6.84
N PHE A 262 19.83 -2.74 5.86
CA PHE A 262 18.71 -3.58 5.43
C PHE A 262 19.24 -4.80 4.67
N ASP A 263 19.59 -5.87 5.40
CA ASP A 263 20.20 -7.09 4.86
C ASP A 263 19.13 -8.13 4.46
N ALA A 264 18.34 -7.79 3.45
CA ALA A 264 17.28 -8.64 2.91
C ALA A 264 17.76 -9.45 1.68
N PRO A 265 17.13 -10.60 1.36
CA PRO A 265 17.35 -11.31 0.11
C PRO A 265 17.07 -10.41 -1.10
N ASP A 266 17.87 -10.55 -2.16
CA ASP A 266 17.69 -9.81 -3.43
C ASP A 266 17.45 -8.30 -3.23
N ARG A 267 18.20 -7.73 -2.27
CA ARG A 267 18.15 -6.31 -1.92
C ARG A 267 18.54 -5.43 -3.09
N LEU A 268 17.71 -4.41 -3.37
CA LEU A 268 17.99 -3.33 -4.31
C LEU A 268 17.93 -1.98 -3.56
N ILE A 269 19.05 -1.26 -3.46
CA ILE A 269 19.09 0.07 -2.86
C ILE A 269 18.89 1.12 -3.94
N LEU A 270 17.83 1.92 -3.79
CA LEU A 270 17.55 3.10 -4.61
C LEU A 270 17.84 4.36 -3.80
N SER A 271 18.47 5.33 -4.43
CA SER A 271 18.64 6.68 -3.89
C SER A 271 17.56 7.61 -4.44
N PRO A 272 17.21 8.70 -3.73
CA PRO A 272 16.27 9.69 -4.26
C PRO A 272 16.70 10.21 -5.64
N GLY A 273 15.84 10.06 -6.63
CA GLY A 273 16.09 10.38 -8.04
C GLY A 273 16.39 9.17 -8.93
N ASP A 274 16.61 7.98 -8.34
CA ASP A 274 16.77 6.76 -9.13
C ASP A 274 15.42 6.31 -9.73
N GLU A 275 15.43 5.96 -11.00
CA GLU A 275 14.28 5.42 -11.73
C GLU A 275 14.62 4.03 -12.27
N ILE A 276 13.70 3.08 -12.12
CA ILE A 276 13.83 1.70 -12.58
C ILE A 276 12.67 1.31 -13.47
N GLU A 277 12.91 0.41 -14.42
CA GLU A 277 11.84 -0.30 -15.13
C GLU A 277 11.37 -1.48 -14.30
N LEU A 278 10.05 -1.64 -14.20
CA LEU A 278 9.40 -2.75 -13.49
C LEU A 278 9.18 -3.93 -14.48
N LYS A 279 9.97 -5.02 -14.26
CA LYS A 279 10.00 -6.19 -15.16
C LYS A 279 9.76 -7.49 -14.41
#